data_0750df197c393ae0f5e063ae1098db4a
#
_entry.id   0750df197c393ae0f5e063ae1098db4a
#
_cell.length_a   1.000
_cell.length_b   1.000
_cell.length_c   1.000
_cell.angle_alpha   90.00
_cell.angle_beta   90.00
_cell.angle_gamma   90.00
#
_symmetry.space_group_name_H-M   'P 1'
#
loop_
_entity.id
_entity.type
_entity.pdbx_description
1 polymer ?
#
loop_
_entity_poly.entity_id
_entity_poly.type
_entity_poly.pdbx_seq_one_letter_code
_entity_poly.pdbx_strand_id
1 'polypeptide(L)'
;MIPDTLTWTHLTPDTVEQWAALTNLLAEVDGTEEFYSVEDLAEELDEHGFDPERDSWAVWDGPTMVAFGQLRVGLTLDHEGRVRCNLDGGVHPEHRGRGIGRALMDRMEARATELAGERHPGQPAIWRGPGGLEGASARALFLHRGYEVVRYFNLLGRPLSGDIPRVDSDAPLLSPGPEHEEATRLAHNAAFADHWGSAPASPERWRDTWTARSNRMDVSTVAVDPADPTRVLAYVLAAQWVPRELYVNLVGTVPDARGRGLAAAALARTMALAAETGEYDVIELDVDSDSPTGATRLYDRLGFAHKKTWATMQRAAR
;
A
#
# COMPACT_ATOMS: atom_id res chain seq x y z
N MET A 1 -17.66 8.62 26.14
CA MET A 1 -16.77 9.63 26.77
C MET A 1 -15.41 8.98 26.77
N ILE A 2 -14.37 9.67 26.31
CA ILE A 2 -12.99 9.16 26.36
C ILE A 2 -12.56 9.18 27.83
N PRO A 3 -11.93 8.12 28.36
CA PRO A 3 -11.38 8.14 29.72
C PRO A 3 -10.35 9.26 29.89
N ASP A 4 -10.48 10.04 30.96
CA ASP A 4 -9.52 11.13 31.30
C ASP A 4 -8.11 10.62 31.63
N THR A 5 -7.93 9.31 31.75
CA THR A 5 -6.65 8.66 32.07
C THR A 5 -5.75 8.43 30.85
N LEU A 6 -6.28 8.63 29.62
CA LEU A 6 -5.51 8.38 28.41
C LEU A 6 -4.58 9.56 28.06
N THR A 7 -3.33 9.25 27.81
CA THR A 7 -2.33 10.22 27.32
C THR A 7 -2.26 10.18 25.78
N TRP A 8 -2.14 11.33 25.16
CA TRP A 8 -2.03 11.49 23.71
C TRP A 8 -0.67 12.08 23.37
N THR A 9 0.07 11.38 22.51
CA THR A 9 1.36 11.79 21.98
C THR A 9 1.40 11.57 20.46
N HIS A 10 2.59 11.53 19.88
CA HIS A 10 2.83 11.21 18.47
C HIS A 10 3.64 9.93 18.35
N LEU A 11 3.63 9.32 17.16
CA LEU A 11 4.55 8.24 16.83
C LEU A 11 5.95 8.83 16.71
N THR A 12 6.92 8.15 17.30
CA THR A 12 8.33 8.57 17.32
C THR A 12 9.23 7.34 17.19
N PRO A 13 10.51 7.48 16.84
CA PRO A 13 11.44 6.36 16.84
C PRO A 13 11.49 5.58 18.17
N ASP A 14 11.31 6.27 19.31
CA ASP A 14 11.32 5.64 20.64
C ASP A 14 10.04 4.81 20.94
N THR A 15 8.99 4.96 20.15
CA THR A 15 7.69 4.28 20.35
C THR A 15 7.36 3.26 19.26
N VAL A 16 8.26 3.02 18.32
CA VAL A 16 8.04 2.11 17.19
C VAL A 16 7.79 0.67 17.63
N GLU A 17 8.47 0.20 18.68
CA GLU A 17 8.26 -1.17 19.20
C GLU A 17 6.81 -1.37 19.68
N GLN A 18 6.26 -0.40 20.42
CA GLN A 18 4.88 -0.45 20.91
C GLN A 18 3.88 -0.29 19.76
N TRP A 19 4.22 0.52 18.75
CA TRP A 19 3.42 0.67 17.55
C TRP A 19 3.39 -0.63 16.74
N ALA A 20 4.53 -1.27 16.52
CA ALA A 20 4.63 -2.56 15.84
C ALA A 20 3.83 -3.65 16.59
N ALA A 21 3.97 -3.71 17.92
CA ALA A 21 3.22 -4.66 18.74
C ALA A 21 1.71 -4.47 18.60
N LEU A 22 1.23 -3.22 18.63
CA LEU A 22 -0.20 -2.93 18.45
C LEU A 22 -0.67 -3.22 17.04
N THR A 23 0.08 -2.81 15.99
CA THR A 23 -0.25 -3.07 14.59
C THR A 23 -0.39 -4.56 14.32
N ASN A 24 0.57 -5.36 14.78
CA ASN A 24 0.55 -6.82 14.58
C ASN A 24 -0.58 -7.51 15.38
N LEU A 25 -0.88 -7.04 16.59
CA LEU A 25 -2.06 -7.51 17.34
C LEU A 25 -3.35 -7.22 16.56
N LEU A 26 -3.48 -6.05 15.96
CA LEU A 26 -4.64 -5.68 15.16
C LEU A 26 -4.74 -6.52 13.88
N ALA A 27 -3.62 -6.79 13.23
CA ALA A 27 -3.56 -7.66 12.05
C ALA A 27 -4.06 -9.08 12.35
N GLU A 28 -3.68 -9.63 13.52
CA GLU A 28 -4.13 -10.93 13.98
C GLU A 28 -5.64 -10.93 14.31
N VAL A 29 -6.08 -9.99 15.16
CA VAL A 29 -7.47 -9.95 15.65
C VAL A 29 -8.48 -9.59 14.56
N ASP A 30 -8.12 -8.67 13.67
CA ASP A 30 -8.99 -8.23 12.56
C ASP A 30 -8.82 -9.13 11.31
N GLY A 31 -7.92 -10.11 11.36
CA GLY A 31 -7.72 -11.14 10.33
C GLY A 31 -7.13 -10.61 9.02
N THR A 32 -6.46 -9.45 9.05
CA THR A 32 -5.81 -8.90 7.85
C THR A 32 -4.54 -9.68 7.51
N GLU A 33 -3.80 -10.14 8.53
CA GLU A 33 -2.51 -10.84 8.39
C GLU A 33 -1.41 -9.95 7.76
N GLU A 34 -1.57 -8.65 7.83
CA GLU A 34 -0.55 -7.67 7.41
C GLU A 34 0.39 -7.37 8.58
N PHE A 35 1.47 -8.12 8.67
CA PHE A 35 2.45 -8.00 9.75
C PHE A 35 3.66 -7.16 9.32
N TYR A 36 4.17 -6.36 10.25
CA TYR A 36 5.32 -5.48 10.03
C TYR A 36 6.38 -5.68 11.10
N SER A 37 7.63 -5.60 10.72
CA SER A 37 8.74 -5.52 11.69
C SER A 37 8.82 -4.11 12.29
N VAL A 38 9.58 -3.99 13.38
CA VAL A 38 9.88 -2.67 13.98
C VAL A 38 10.58 -1.76 12.97
N GLU A 39 11.49 -2.33 12.19
CA GLU A 39 12.26 -1.60 11.19
C GLU A 39 11.41 -1.13 10.00
N ASP A 40 10.39 -1.89 9.60
CA ASP A 40 9.46 -1.47 8.54
C ASP A 40 8.66 -0.23 8.98
N LEU A 41 8.16 -0.24 10.21
CA LEU A 41 7.42 0.90 10.75
C LEU A 41 8.34 2.09 11.10
N ALA A 42 9.60 1.84 11.47
CA ALA A 42 10.57 2.91 11.65
C ALA A 42 10.84 3.66 10.35
N GLU A 43 10.96 2.93 9.22
CA GLU A 43 11.13 3.52 7.89
C GLU A 43 9.94 4.40 7.48
N GLU A 44 8.71 4.03 7.88
CA GLU A 44 7.52 4.85 7.61
C GLU A 44 7.55 6.25 8.26
N LEU A 45 8.26 6.42 9.39
CA LEU A 45 8.38 7.72 10.05
C LEU A 45 9.23 8.72 9.24
N ASP A 46 10.14 8.20 8.41
CA ASP A 46 11.05 9.01 7.58
C ASP A 46 10.51 9.24 6.15
N GLU A 47 9.29 8.77 5.83
CA GLU A 47 8.70 8.93 4.51
C GLU A 47 8.61 10.40 4.07
N HIS A 48 9.02 10.66 2.83
CA HIS A 48 8.95 12.01 2.26
C HIS A 48 7.54 12.60 2.30
N GLY A 49 7.41 13.76 2.92
CA GLY A 49 6.13 14.45 3.09
C GLY A 49 5.29 13.99 4.27
N PHE A 50 5.82 13.18 5.17
CA PHE A 50 5.21 12.83 6.44
C PHE A 50 5.98 13.52 7.59
N ASP A 51 5.25 14.17 8.50
CA ASP A 51 5.78 14.78 9.72
C ASP A 51 5.13 14.05 10.91
N PRO A 52 5.79 13.04 11.50
CA PRO A 52 5.16 12.23 12.53
C PRO A 52 4.75 13.03 13.77
N GLU A 53 5.42 14.14 14.09
CA GLU A 53 5.05 15.01 15.23
C GLU A 53 3.75 15.78 15.01
N ARG A 54 3.31 15.94 13.76
CA ARG A 54 2.10 16.69 13.40
C ARG A 54 1.02 15.81 12.75
N ASP A 55 1.43 14.75 12.06
CA ASP A 55 0.59 13.94 11.19
C ASP A 55 0.32 12.54 11.77
N SER A 56 0.75 12.28 13.03
CA SER A 56 0.47 11.03 13.74
C SER A 56 -0.06 11.25 15.15
N TRP A 57 -0.65 10.20 15.72
CA TRP A 57 -1.14 10.16 17.09
C TRP A 57 -0.88 8.79 17.70
N ALA A 58 -0.37 8.77 18.92
CA ALA A 58 -0.24 7.60 19.79
C ALA A 58 -1.06 7.82 21.05
N VAL A 59 -1.89 6.86 21.44
CA VAL A 59 -2.76 6.93 22.60
C VAL A 59 -2.35 5.86 23.59
N TRP A 60 -2.17 6.27 24.85
CA TRP A 60 -1.61 5.44 25.91
C TRP A 60 -2.55 5.28 27.10
N ASP A 61 -2.62 4.07 27.62
CA ASP A 61 -3.17 3.77 28.96
C ASP A 61 -2.01 3.29 29.84
N GLY A 62 -1.49 4.18 30.69
CA GLY A 62 -0.23 3.97 31.38
C GLY A 62 0.94 3.75 30.39
N PRO A 63 1.68 2.63 30.49
CA PRO A 63 2.81 2.34 29.61
C PRO A 63 2.40 1.68 28.27
N THR A 64 1.12 1.34 28.09
CA THR A 64 0.64 0.55 26.95
C THR A 64 0.08 1.46 25.87
N MET A 65 0.55 1.33 24.62
CA MET A 65 -0.08 1.97 23.48
C MET A 65 -1.39 1.25 23.15
N VAL A 66 -2.52 1.97 23.26
CA VAL A 66 -3.86 1.39 23.08
C VAL A 66 -4.53 1.86 21.79
N ALA A 67 -3.97 2.85 21.12
CA ALA A 67 -4.40 3.22 19.79
C ALA A 67 -3.32 4.04 19.08
N PHE A 68 -3.36 4.04 17.76
CA PHE A 68 -2.57 4.94 16.94
C PHE A 68 -3.41 5.45 15.77
N GLY A 69 -2.96 6.56 15.17
CA GLY A 69 -3.49 7.11 13.93
C GLY A 69 -2.39 7.81 13.18
N GLN A 70 -2.46 7.80 11.87
CA GLN A 70 -1.53 8.48 10.98
C GLN A 70 -2.25 9.03 9.77
N LEU A 71 -1.75 10.15 9.26
CA LEU A 71 -2.30 10.85 8.12
C LEU A 71 -1.21 11.08 7.08
N ARG A 72 -1.48 10.71 5.85
CA ARG A 72 -0.65 11.06 4.70
C ARG A 72 -1.45 11.86 3.69
N VAL A 73 -1.00 13.07 3.39
CA VAL A 73 -1.62 13.95 2.39
C VAL A 73 -0.77 13.94 1.12
N GLY A 74 -1.41 13.71 -0.02
CA GLY A 74 -0.73 13.61 -1.31
C GLY A 74 0.13 14.83 -1.64
N LEU A 75 1.33 14.61 -2.13
CA LEU A 75 2.25 15.64 -2.63
C LEU A 75 1.87 16.08 -4.05
N THR A 76 1.13 15.26 -4.77
CA THR A 76 0.60 15.52 -6.09
C THR A 76 -0.92 15.31 -6.09
N LEU A 77 -1.63 15.99 -6.99
CA LEU A 77 -3.05 15.77 -7.19
C LEU A 77 -3.29 14.43 -7.89
N ASP A 78 -4.44 13.80 -7.61
CA ASP A 78 -4.89 12.64 -8.37
C ASP A 78 -5.35 13.06 -9.78
N HIS A 79 -5.69 12.08 -10.63
CA HIS A 79 -6.08 12.34 -12.00
C HIS A 79 -7.41 13.10 -12.15
N GLU A 80 -8.17 13.24 -11.07
CA GLU A 80 -9.38 14.06 -11.01
C GLU A 80 -9.12 15.47 -10.45
N GLY A 81 -7.84 15.81 -10.20
CA GLY A 81 -7.42 17.10 -9.65
C GLY A 81 -7.70 17.26 -8.15
N ARG A 82 -7.81 16.17 -7.39
CA ARG A 82 -8.11 16.19 -5.96
C ARG A 82 -6.87 15.87 -5.11
N VAL A 83 -6.86 16.42 -3.92
CA VAL A 83 -5.88 16.08 -2.88
C VAL A 83 -6.32 14.80 -2.17
N ARG A 84 -5.48 13.77 -2.17
CA ARG A 84 -5.75 12.54 -1.43
C ARG A 84 -5.20 12.65 -0.01
N CYS A 85 -6.08 12.44 0.97
CA CYS A 85 -5.73 12.37 2.39
C CYS A 85 -6.00 10.94 2.86
N ASN A 86 -4.97 10.17 3.09
CA ASN A 86 -5.07 8.79 3.55
C ASN A 86 -4.97 8.77 5.08
N LEU A 87 -6.04 8.29 5.70
CA LEU A 87 -6.16 8.13 7.14
C LEU A 87 -6.00 6.67 7.48
N ASP A 88 -5.09 6.36 8.37
CA ASP A 88 -4.87 5.01 8.86
C ASP A 88 -4.74 4.99 10.37
N GLY A 89 -4.95 3.82 10.99
CA GLY A 89 -4.84 3.67 12.43
C GLY A 89 -5.70 2.55 12.98
N GLY A 90 -5.53 2.31 14.27
CA GLY A 90 -6.25 1.27 14.96
C GLY A 90 -6.43 1.51 16.45
N VAL A 91 -7.37 0.76 17.04
CA VAL A 91 -7.64 0.78 18.47
C VAL A 91 -7.57 -0.65 19.00
N HIS A 92 -6.77 -0.83 20.05
CA HIS A 92 -6.64 -2.10 20.78
C HIS A 92 -8.00 -2.70 21.07
N PRO A 93 -8.23 -3.99 20.81
CA PRO A 93 -9.56 -4.63 20.92
C PRO A 93 -10.28 -4.34 22.24
N GLU A 94 -9.58 -4.40 23.37
CA GLU A 94 -10.14 -4.15 24.71
C GLU A 94 -10.49 -2.68 24.96
N HIS A 95 -10.02 -1.76 24.11
CA HIS A 95 -10.27 -0.32 24.22
C HIS A 95 -11.27 0.18 23.17
N ARG A 96 -11.79 -0.69 22.31
CA ARG A 96 -12.85 -0.36 21.34
C ARG A 96 -14.15 0.02 22.06
N GLY A 97 -15.01 0.76 21.38
CA GLY A 97 -16.29 1.22 21.94
C GLY A 97 -16.20 2.36 22.95
N ARG A 98 -15.01 2.83 23.33
CA ARG A 98 -14.78 3.91 24.31
C ARG A 98 -14.60 5.30 23.68
N GLY A 99 -14.86 5.48 22.38
CA GLY A 99 -14.76 6.75 21.69
C GLY A 99 -13.37 7.11 21.14
N ILE A 100 -12.34 6.34 21.40
CA ILE A 100 -10.94 6.61 20.99
C ILE A 100 -10.84 6.71 19.46
N GLY A 101 -11.37 5.73 18.73
CA GLY A 101 -11.35 5.75 17.25
C GLY A 101 -12.06 6.97 16.66
N ARG A 102 -13.15 7.43 17.27
CA ARG A 102 -13.84 8.66 16.86
C ARG A 102 -12.93 9.88 17.06
N ALA A 103 -12.26 9.96 18.21
CA ALA A 103 -11.37 11.08 18.50
C ALA A 103 -10.11 11.10 17.62
N LEU A 104 -9.58 9.92 17.23
CA LEU A 104 -8.52 9.81 16.22
C LEU A 104 -8.99 10.36 14.89
N MET A 105 -10.16 9.92 14.41
CA MET A 105 -10.75 10.42 13.16
C MET A 105 -10.97 11.93 13.18
N ASP A 106 -11.47 12.49 14.29
CA ASP A 106 -11.66 13.94 14.42
C ASP A 106 -10.34 14.70 14.24
N ARG A 107 -9.25 14.21 14.83
CA ARG A 107 -7.92 14.81 14.70
C ARG A 107 -7.34 14.66 13.29
N MET A 108 -7.40 13.45 12.72
CA MET A 108 -6.90 13.17 11.38
C MET A 108 -7.65 13.99 10.32
N GLU A 109 -8.97 14.07 10.39
CA GLU A 109 -9.80 14.88 9.46
C GLU A 109 -9.51 16.38 9.57
N ALA A 110 -9.34 16.89 10.79
CA ALA A 110 -8.98 18.29 11.00
C ALA A 110 -7.60 18.59 10.40
N ARG A 111 -6.60 17.75 10.69
CA ARG A 111 -5.25 17.91 10.15
C ARG A 111 -5.20 17.69 8.64
N ALA A 112 -5.97 16.76 8.11
CA ALA A 112 -6.09 16.54 6.66
C ALA A 112 -6.60 17.79 5.93
N THR A 113 -7.58 18.49 6.51
CA THR A 113 -8.11 19.75 5.97
C THR A 113 -7.05 20.84 5.97
N GLU A 114 -6.33 21.00 7.08
CA GLU A 114 -5.24 21.98 7.23
C GLU A 114 -4.13 21.72 6.21
N LEU A 115 -3.57 20.51 6.21
CA LEU A 115 -2.41 20.15 5.40
C LEU A 115 -2.72 20.10 3.90
N ALA A 116 -3.94 19.68 3.52
CA ALA A 116 -4.39 19.75 2.13
C ALA A 116 -4.50 21.20 1.65
N GLY A 117 -5.02 22.11 2.50
CA GLY A 117 -5.07 23.54 2.21
C GLY A 117 -3.71 24.20 2.11
N GLU A 118 -2.73 23.78 2.94
CA GLU A 118 -1.34 24.25 2.88
C GLU A 118 -0.65 23.80 1.59
N ARG A 119 -0.78 22.52 1.22
CA ARG A 119 -0.07 21.94 0.06
C ARG A 119 -0.70 22.29 -1.28
N HIS A 120 -2.02 22.32 -1.33
CA HIS A 120 -2.77 22.50 -2.57
C HIS A 120 -3.93 23.50 -2.35
N PRO A 121 -3.64 24.79 -2.18
CA PRO A 121 -4.66 25.80 -1.91
C PRO A 121 -5.78 25.80 -2.95
N GLY A 122 -7.03 25.72 -2.47
CA GLY A 122 -8.22 25.78 -3.30
C GLY A 122 -8.56 24.50 -4.09
N GLN A 123 -7.78 23.44 -3.95
CA GLN A 123 -8.10 22.17 -4.60
C GLN A 123 -9.08 21.35 -3.75
N PRO A 124 -9.99 20.60 -4.38
CA PRO A 124 -10.87 19.69 -3.65
C PRO A 124 -10.04 18.55 -3.02
N ALA A 125 -10.43 18.15 -1.81
CA ALA A 125 -9.76 17.05 -1.10
C ALA A 125 -10.74 15.90 -0.85
N ILE A 126 -10.17 14.69 -0.80
CA ILE A 126 -10.86 13.47 -0.42
C ILE A 126 -10.13 12.78 0.71
N TRP A 127 -10.90 12.27 1.66
CA TRP A 127 -10.39 11.46 2.75
C TRP A 127 -10.62 9.99 2.46
N ARG A 128 -9.58 9.19 2.61
CA ARG A 128 -9.59 7.74 2.40
C ARG A 128 -9.11 7.00 3.62
N GLY A 129 -9.62 5.79 3.81
CA GLY A 129 -9.09 4.90 4.84
C GLY A 129 -9.44 3.44 4.57
N PRO A 130 -8.77 2.51 5.25
CA PRO A 130 -9.01 1.08 5.11
C PRO A 130 -10.33 0.70 5.77
N GLY A 131 -11.27 0.17 4.97
CA GLY A 131 -12.55 -0.37 5.46
C GLY A 131 -12.43 -1.78 6.01
N GLY A 132 -11.26 -2.42 5.85
CA GLY A 132 -11.00 -3.77 6.31
C GLY A 132 -11.87 -4.84 5.64
N LEU A 133 -11.87 -6.01 6.23
CA LEU A 133 -12.71 -7.13 5.81
C LEU A 133 -14.19 -6.84 6.07
N GLU A 134 -15.08 -7.69 5.54
CA GLU A 134 -16.50 -7.58 5.84
C GLU A 134 -16.76 -7.74 7.34
N GLY A 135 -17.56 -6.81 7.91
CA GLY A 135 -17.82 -6.79 9.36
C GLY A 135 -16.76 -6.12 10.23
N ALA A 136 -15.67 -5.61 9.65
CA ALA A 136 -14.63 -4.92 10.41
C ALA A 136 -15.19 -3.70 11.18
N SER A 137 -14.74 -3.52 12.42
CA SER A 137 -15.15 -2.40 13.26
C SER A 137 -14.77 -1.04 12.68
N ALA A 138 -13.65 -0.97 11.95
CA ALA A 138 -13.21 0.21 11.22
C ALA A 138 -14.25 0.64 10.16
N ARG A 139 -14.77 -0.32 9.37
CA ARG A 139 -15.80 -0.04 8.35
C ARG A 139 -17.06 0.57 8.97
N ALA A 140 -17.52 0.05 10.11
CA ALA A 140 -18.67 0.60 10.82
C ALA A 140 -18.43 2.05 11.28
N LEU A 141 -17.20 2.36 11.76
CA LEU A 141 -16.81 3.72 12.14
C LEU A 141 -16.82 4.67 10.94
N PHE A 142 -16.24 4.28 9.82
CA PHE A 142 -16.22 5.08 8.59
C PHE A 142 -17.64 5.35 8.08
N LEU A 143 -18.49 4.32 7.98
CA LEU A 143 -19.89 4.46 7.55
C LEU A 143 -20.66 5.43 8.45
N HIS A 144 -20.50 5.33 9.78
CA HIS A 144 -21.14 6.24 10.73
C HIS A 144 -20.69 7.70 10.56
N ARG A 145 -19.50 7.92 10.00
CA ARG A 145 -18.96 9.27 9.69
C ARG A 145 -19.29 9.74 8.28
N GLY A 146 -20.12 9.01 7.53
CA GLY A 146 -20.56 9.37 6.19
C GLY A 146 -19.53 9.08 5.09
N TYR A 147 -18.58 8.18 5.35
CA TYR A 147 -17.78 7.59 4.29
C TYR A 147 -18.58 6.50 3.58
N GLU A 148 -18.24 6.28 2.34
CA GLU A 148 -18.84 5.24 1.50
C GLU A 148 -17.74 4.24 1.07
N VAL A 149 -18.14 2.99 0.81
CA VAL A 149 -17.27 2.04 0.14
C VAL A 149 -17.15 2.45 -1.32
N VAL A 150 -15.94 2.73 -1.77
CA VAL A 150 -15.70 3.19 -3.14
C VAL A 150 -14.96 2.16 -3.99
N ARG A 151 -14.25 1.23 -3.36
CA ARG A 151 -13.53 0.15 -4.02
C ARG A 151 -13.40 -1.07 -3.12
N TYR A 152 -13.27 -2.22 -3.77
CA TYR A 152 -12.83 -3.46 -3.16
C TYR A 152 -11.51 -3.90 -3.78
N PHE A 153 -10.61 -4.39 -2.95
CA PHE A 153 -9.37 -5.03 -3.37
C PHE A 153 -9.39 -6.49 -2.96
N ASN A 154 -8.97 -7.35 -3.88
CA ASN A 154 -8.85 -8.77 -3.63
C ASN A 154 -7.39 -9.14 -3.42
N LEU A 155 -7.07 -9.69 -2.25
CA LEU A 155 -5.82 -10.40 -2.04
C LEU A 155 -5.89 -11.72 -2.79
N LEU A 156 -4.93 -11.92 -3.68
CA LEU A 156 -4.74 -13.17 -4.40
C LEU A 156 -3.42 -13.78 -3.96
N GLY A 157 -3.37 -15.10 -3.81
CA GLY A 157 -2.17 -15.82 -3.43
C GLY A 157 -1.94 -17.07 -4.30
N ARG A 158 -0.68 -17.44 -4.42
CA ARG A 158 -0.27 -18.65 -5.12
C ARG A 158 0.91 -19.31 -4.41
N PRO A 159 0.87 -20.63 -4.14
CA PRO A 159 2.06 -21.36 -3.70
C PRO A 159 3.18 -21.31 -4.77
N LEU A 160 4.42 -21.14 -4.34
CA LEU A 160 5.58 -21.21 -5.22
C LEU A 160 6.10 -22.62 -5.42
N SER A 161 5.54 -23.60 -4.71
CA SER A 161 5.76 -25.03 -4.95
C SER A 161 5.05 -25.49 -6.23
N GLY A 162 5.70 -26.38 -6.99
CA GLY A 162 5.17 -26.94 -8.23
C GLY A 162 5.57 -26.14 -9.47
N ASP A 163 4.89 -26.41 -10.61
CA ASP A 163 5.25 -25.82 -11.89
C ASP A 163 4.89 -24.33 -11.95
N ILE A 164 5.88 -23.51 -12.26
CA ILE A 164 5.67 -22.10 -12.55
C ILE A 164 5.46 -21.93 -14.05
N PRO A 165 4.36 -21.27 -14.47
CA PRO A 165 4.09 -21.06 -15.88
C PRO A 165 5.21 -20.31 -16.56
N ARG A 166 5.68 -20.82 -17.71
CA ARG A 166 6.61 -20.09 -18.57
C ARG A 166 5.80 -19.20 -19.51
N VAL A 167 6.18 -17.94 -19.58
CA VAL A 167 5.55 -16.98 -20.49
C VAL A 167 6.67 -16.33 -21.31
N ASP A 168 6.59 -16.47 -22.61
CA ASP A 168 7.56 -15.87 -23.52
C ASP A 168 7.42 -14.35 -23.55
N SER A 169 8.53 -13.66 -23.78
CA SER A 169 8.59 -12.21 -23.91
C SER A 169 9.36 -11.80 -25.16
N ASP A 170 8.84 -10.80 -25.87
CA ASP A 170 9.52 -10.14 -26.97
C ASP A 170 10.44 -8.98 -26.50
N ALA A 171 10.49 -8.75 -25.21
CA ALA A 171 11.34 -7.78 -24.54
C ALA A 171 12.29 -8.46 -23.57
N PRO A 172 13.55 -7.99 -23.41
CA PRO A 172 14.45 -8.45 -22.38
C PRO A 172 13.86 -8.28 -20.97
N LEU A 173 13.94 -9.32 -20.15
CA LEU A 173 13.50 -9.33 -18.76
C LEU A 173 14.73 -9.34 -17.85
N LEU A 174 14.87 -8.34 -17.00
CA LEU A 174 16.02 -8.14 -16.12
C LEU A 174 15.56 -7.97 -14.67
N SER A 175 16.43 -8.31 -13.71
CA SER A 175 16.26 -7.83 -12.34
C SER A 175 16.64 -6.35 -12.27
N PRO A 176 15.82 -5.48 -11.64
CA PRO A 176 16.07 -4.05 -11.64
C PRO A 176 17.30 -3.69 -10.80
N GLY A 177 18.16 -2.85 -11.38
CA GLY A 177 19.26 -2.18 -10.69
C GLY A 177 18.97 -0.69 -10.49
N PRO A 178 19.87 0.05 -9.81
CA PRO A 178 19.72 1.50 -9.58
C PRO A 178 19.50 2.31 -10.87
N GLU A 179 20.07 1.86 -11.98
CA GLU A 179 19.94 2.48 -13.30
C GLU A 179 18.50 2.42 -13.86
N HIS A 180 17.67 1.52 -13.35
CA HIS A 180 16.28 1.39 -13.78
C HIS A 180 15.29 2.23 -12.96
N GLU A 181 15.73 2.89 -11.87
CA GLU A 181 14.85 3.60 -10.93
C GLU A 181 13.96 4.63 -11.63
N GLU A 182 14.57 5.60 -12.32
CA GLU A 182 13.83 6.70 -12.96
C GLU A 182 12.98 6.19 -14.14
N ALA A 183 13.51 5.26 -14.95
CA ALA A 183 12.76 4.65 -16.03
C ALA A 183 11.52 3.90 -15.52
N THR A 184 11.64 3.20 -14.38
CA THR A 184 10.51 2.49 -13.75
C THR A 184 9.51 3.47 -13.16
N ARG A 185 9.94 4.59 -12.56
CA ARG A 185 9.05 5.66 -12.10
C ARG A 185 8.22 6.25 -13.24
N LEU A 186 8.86 6.55 -14.37
CA LEU A 186 8.17 7.06 -15.56
C LEU A 186 7.18 6.04 -16.12
N ALA A 187 7.58 4.77 -16.18
CA ALA A 187 6.70 3.67 -16.58
C ALA A 187 5.53 3.51 -15.60
N HIS A 188 5.75 3.64 -14.29
CA HIS A 188 4.71 3.61 -13.27
C HIS A 188 3.69 4.75 -13.49
N ASN A 189 4.15 5.98 -13.60
CA ASN A 189 3.27 7.13 -13.82
C ASN A 189 2.44 6.99 -15.10
N ALA A 190 3.02 6.45 -16.16
CA ALA A 190 2.30 6.18 -17.41
C ALA A 190 1.30 5.02 -17.27
N ALA A 191 1.70 3.92 -16.62
CA ALA A 191 0.88 2.73 -16.45
C ALA A 191 -0.36 2.96 -15.58
N PHE A 192 -0.24 3.84 -14.58
CA PHE A 192 -1.29 4.14 -13.60
C PHE A 192 -2.05 5.44 -13.90
N ALA A 193 -1.79 6.10 -15.05
CA ALA A 193 -2.50 7.31 -15.43
C ALA A 193 -4.03 7.10 -15.52
N ASP A 194 -4.48 5.91 -15.89
CA ASP A 194 -5.90 5.54 -16.00
C ASP A 194 -6.41 4.79 -14.76
N HIS A 195 -5.56 4.58 -13.73
CA HIS A 195 -5.95 3.76 -12.57
C HIS A 195 -6.68 4.62 -11.55
N TRP A 196 -7.82 4.09 -11.05
CA TRP A 196 -8.61 4.77 -10.05
C TRP A 196 -7.78 5.16 -8.83
N GLY A 197 -7.88 6.42 -8.45
CA GLY A 197 -7.27 6.93 -7.23
C GLY A 197 -5.75 7.01 -7.23
N SER A 198 -5.08 6.78 -8.34
CA SER A 198 -3.65 7.01 -8.44
C SER A 198 -3.33 8.50 -8.61
N ALA A 199 -2.09 8.86 -8.31
CA ALA A 199 -1.49 10.15 -8.60
C ALA A 199 -0.05 9.94 -9.04
N PRO A 200 0.53 10.81 -9.87
CA PRO A 200 1.91 10.67 -10.27
C PRO A 200 2.85 10.66 -9.05
N ALA A 201 3.76 9.71 -9.02
CA ALA A 201 4.82 9.66 -8.02
C ALA A 201 5.90 10.69 -8.36
N SER A 202 6.22 11.59 -7.40
CA SER A 202 7.38 12.49 -7.52
C SER A 202 8.69 11.68 -7.43
N PRO A 203 9.83 12.23 -7.89
CA PRO A 203 11.11 11.55 -7.76
C PRO A 203 11.45 11.19 -6.31
N GLU A 204 11.17 12.09 -5.36
CA GLU A 204 11.47 11.90 -3.93
C GLU A 204 10.61 10.76 -3.35
N ARG A 205 9.29 10.81 -3.56
CA ARG A 205 8.38 9.76 -3.10
C ARG A 205 8.66 8.41 -3.76
N TRP A 206 9.07 8.42 -5.04
CA TRP A 206 9.47 7.20 -5.72
C TRP A 206 10.77 6.62 -5.16
N ARG A 207 11.69 7.48 -4.74
CA ARG A 207 12.94 7.07 -4.09
C ARG A 207 12.64 6.28 -2.82
N ASP A 208 11.74 6.76 -1.94
CA ASP A 208 11.32 6.02 -0.74
C ASP A 208 10.78 4.63 -1.13
N THR A 209 9.89 4.58 -2.14
CA THR A 209 9.37 3.30 -2.65
C THR A 209 10.45 2.39 -3.20
N TRP A 210 11.42 2.93 -3.96
CA TRP A 210 12.47 2.16 -4.63
C TRP A 210 13.51 1.63 -3.66
N THR A 211 13.86 2.39 -2.64
CA THR A 211 14.91 2.04 -1.68
C THR A 211 14.37 1.37 -0.42
N ALA A 212 13.06 1.16 -0.30
CA ALA A 212 12.45 0.52 0.85
C ALA A 212 13.13 -0.82 1.18
N ARG A 213 13.44 -1.02 2.46
CA ARG A 213 14.16 -2.22 2.94
C ARG A 213 13.40 -3.53 2.69
N SER A 214 12.09 -3.45 2.60
CA SER A 214 11.21 -4.58 2.26
C SER A 214 11.37 -5.06 0.81
N ASN A 215 11.86 -4.23 -0.10
CA ASN A 215 12.01 -4.59 -1.51
C ASN A 215 12.94 -5.80 -1.71
N ARG A 216 12.59 -6.61 -2.71
CA ARG A 216 13.33 -7.79 -3.15
C ARG A 216 13.67 -7.64 -4.63
N MET A 217 14.66 -6.75 -4.90
CA MET A 217 15.05 -6.38 -6.27
C MET A 217 15.65 -7.54 -7.06
N ASP A 218 16.28 -8.48 -6.40
CA ASP A 218 16.86 -9.71 -6.96
C ASP A 218 15.80 -10.61 -7.61
N VAL A 219 14.61 -10.69 -7.04
CA VAL A 219 13.46 -11.43 -7.58
C VAL A 219 12.44 -10.56 -8.30
N SER A 220 12.57 -9.23 -8.24
CA SER A 220 11.78 -8.30 -9.04
C SER A 220 12.15 -8.35 -10.53
N THR A 221 11.29 -7.85 -11.41
CA THR A 221 11.54 -7.90 -12.86
C THR A 221 11.13 -6.61 -13.53
N VAL A 222 11.99 -6.10 -14.42
CA VAL A 222 11.67 -5.07 -15.41
C VAL A 222 11.78 -5.65 -16.82
N ALA A 223 10.85 -5.29 -17.70
CA ALA A 223 10.90 -5.54 -19.13
C ALA A 223 11.39 -4.27 -19.81
N VAL A 224 12.53 -4.29 -20.48
CA VAL A 224 13.11 -3.13 -21.13
C VAL A 224 12.83 -3.15 -22.64
N ASP A 225 12.77 -1.99 -23.24
CA ASP A 225 12.58 -1.87 -24.69
C ASP A 225 13.83 -2.38 -25.42
N PRO A 226 13.71 -3.37 -26.32
CA PRO A 226 14.88 -3.87 -27.06
C PRO A 226 15.53 -2.83 -27.98
N ALA A 227 14.79 -1.78 -28.38
CA ALA A 227 15.32 -0.67 -29.19
C ALA A 227 15.90 0.46 -28.33
N ASP A 228 15.49 0.58 -27.07
CA ASP A 228 15.96 1.57 -26.11
C ASP A 228 16.04 0.95 -24.71
N PRO A 229 17.18 0.33 -24.34
CA PRO A 229 17.34 -0.33 -23.03
C PRO A 229 17.17 0.62 -21.81
N THR A 230 17.13 1.93 -22.00
CA THR A 230 16.85 2.90 -20.94
C THR A 230 15.36 3.08 -20.68
N ARG A 231 14.49 2.47 -21.50
CA ARG A 231 13.04 2.55 -21.37
C ARG A 231 12.47 1.26 -20.77
N VAL A 232 11.73 1.40 -19.69
CA VAL A 232 10.97 0.30 -19.08
C VAL A 232 9.57 0.24 -19.67
N LEU A 233 9.18 -0.94 -20.19
CA LEU A 233 7.87 -1.21 -20.79
C LEU A 233 6.88 -1.82 -19.81
N ALA A 234 7.36 -2.70 -18.94
CA ALA A 234 6.59 -3.32 -17.89
C ALA A 234 7.50 -3.65 -16.69
N TYR A 235 6.92 -3.78 -15.52
CA TYR A 235 7.67 -4.10 -14.31
C TYR A 235 6.81 -4.84 -13.30
N VAL A 236 7.49 -5.60 -12.45
CA VAL A 236 7.00 -6.23 -11.23
C VAL A 236 8.00 -5.91 -10.15
N LEU A 237 7.58 -5.16 -9.14
CA LEU A 237 8.38 -4.91 -7.94
C LEU A 237 7.80 -5.74 -6.81
N ALA A 238 8.63 -6.59 -6.23
CA ALA A 238 8.29 -7.48 -5.14
C ALA A 238 8.93 -7.01 -3.83
N ALA A 239 8.24 -7.27 -2.74
CA ALA A 239 8.66 -6.92 -1.39
C ALA A 239 8.41 -8.09 -0.43
N GLN A 240 8.95 -8.01 0.77
CA GLN A 240 8.72 -8.98 1.83
C GLN A 240 8.57 -8.28 3.18
N TRP A 241 7.44 -8.46 3.82
CA TRP A 241 7.16 -8.06 5.20
C TRP A 241 6.98 -9.27 6.11
N VAL A 242 6.40 -10.34 5.59
CA VAL A 242 6.15 -11.58 6.32
C VAL A 242 7.19 -12.63 5.91
N PRO A 243 7.81 -13.34 6.87
CA PRO A 243 8.74 -14.42 6.55
C PRO A 243 8.12 -15.46 5.62
N ARG A 244 8.88 -15.90 4.61
CA ARG A 244 8.47 -16.88 3.60
C ARG A 244 7.33 -16.50 2.68
N GLU A 245 6.88 -15.24 2.71
CA GLU A 245 5.85 -14.68 1.84
C GLU A 245 6.47 -13.59 0.96
N LEU A 246 6.37 -13.74 -0.36
CA LEU A 246 6.74 -12.69 -1.30
C LEU A 246 5.47 -11.93 -1.70
N TYR A 247 5.48 -10.62 -1.56
CA TYR A 247 4.38 -9.78 -1.96
C TYR A 247 4.72 -8.98 -3.21
N VAL A 248 3.87 -9.01 -4.23
CA VAL A 248 4.02 -8.20 -5.43
C VAL A 248 3.41 -6.82 -5.14
N ASN A 249 4.29 -5.89 -4.78
CA ASN A 249 3.90 -4.54 -4.40
C ASN A 249 3.37 -3.71 -5.57
N LEU A 250 4.03 -3.82 -6.74
CA LEU A 250 3.65 -3.05 -7.93
C LEU A 250 3.79 -3.89 -9.20
N VAL A 251 2.76 -3.84 -10.05
CA VAL A 251 2.78 -4.37 -11.42
C VAL A 251 2.30 -3.30 -12.38
N GLY A 252 3.05 -2.98 -13.40
CA GLY A 252 2.63 -2.01 -14.40
C GLY A 252 3.09 -2.37 -15.81
N THR A 253 2.36 -1.88 -16.80
CA THR A 253 2.74 -1.91 -18.22
C THR A 253 2.35 -0.58 -18.85
N VAL A 254 3.30 0.08 -19.49
CA VAL A 254 3.04 1.34 -20.20
C VAL A 254 1.96 1.16 -21.27
N PRO A 255 1.11 2.16 -21.53
CA PRO A 255 -0.06 2.01 -22.39
C PRO A 255 0.24 1.44 -23.79
N ASP A 256 1.31 1.90 -24.43
CA ASP A 256 1.71 1.49 -25.79
C ASP A 256 2.35 0.09 -25.85
N ALA A 257 2.69 -0.51 -24.71
CA ALA A 257 3.19 -1.88 -24.61
C ALA A 257 2.15 -2.87 -24.07
N ARG A 258 0.92 -2.41 -23.78
CA ARG A 258 -0.18 -3.29 -23.33
C ARG A 258 -0.55 -4.31 -24.42
N GLY A 259 -1.10 -5.46 -24.02
CA GLY A 259 -1.53 -6.52 -24.94
C GLY A 259 -0.42 -7.43 -25.45
N ARG A 260 0.87 -7.15 -25.16
CA ARG A 260 2.03 -7.95 -25.56
C ARG A 260 2.38 -9.08 -24.58
N GLY A 261 1.66 -9.21 -23.46
CA GLY A 261 1.94 -10.23 -22.42
C GLY A 261 3.10 -9.91 -21.48
N LEU A 262 3.68 -8.71 -21.54
CA LEU A 262 4.89 -8.34 -20.78
C LEU A 262 4.70 -8.44 -19.26
N ALA A 263 3.56 -8.01 -18.71
CA ALA A 263 3.27 -8.16 -17.28
C ALA A 263 3.20 -9.64 -16.86
N ALA A 264 2.61 -10.51 -17.72
CA ALA A 264 2.57 -11.95 -17.47
C ALA A 264 3.97 -12.56 -17.48
N ALA A 265 4.79 -12.19 -18.44
CA ALA A 265 6.17 -12.68 -18.56
C ALA A 265 7.04 -12.20 -17.39
N ALA A 266 6.92 -10.93 -17.01
CA ALA A 266 7.63 -10.36 -15.86
C ALA A 266 7.22 -11.06 -14.56
N LEU A 267 5.92 -11.26 -14.32
CA LEU A 267 5.43 -11.95 -13.12
C LEU A 267 5.82 -13.43 -13.08
N ALA A 268 5.76 -14.13 -14.23
CA ALA A 268 6.24 -15.51 -14.32
C ALA A 268 7.74 -15.62 -14.00
N ARG A 269 8.56 -14.66 -14.48
CA ARG A 269 9.99 -14.62 -14.15
C ARG A 269 10.20 -14.34 -12.66
N THR A 270 9.50 -13.37 -12.08
CA THR A 270 9.55 -13.08 -10.64
C THR A 270 9.22 -14.33 -9.81
N MET A 271 8.13 -15.05 -10.17
CA MET A 271 7.78 -16.31 -9.50
C MET A 271 8.88 -17.38 -9.64
N ALA A 272 9.50 -17.51 -10.82
CA ALA A 272 10.56 -18.48 -11.04
C ALA A 272 11.80 -18.16 -10.20
N LEU A 273 12.24 -16.90 -10.20
CA LEU A 273 13.36 -16.45 -9.38
C LEU A 273 13.08 -16.67 -7.88
N ALA A 274 11.89 -16.29 -7.41
CA ALA A 274 11.50 -16.48 -6.02
C ALA A 274 11.50 -17.98 -5.61
N ALA A 275 10.98 -18.86 -6.47
CA ALA A 275 11.01 -20.29 -6.22
C ALA A 275 12.44 -20.86 -6.20
N GLU A 276 13.35 -20.37 -7.06
CA GLU A 276 14.75 -20.78 -7.13
C GLU A 276 15.52 -20.44 -5.84
N THR A 277 15.17 -19.35 -5.15
CA THR A 277 15.82 -19.00 -3.86
C THR A 277 15.49 -20.00 -2.76
N GLY A 278 14.30 -20.62 -2.78
CA GLY A 278 13.79 -21.46 -1.68
C GLY A 278 13.43 -20.67 -0.42
N GLU A 279 13.44 -19.34 -0.47
CA GLU A 279 13.15 -18.46 0.67
C GLU A 279 11.65 -18.21 0.85
N TYR A 280 10.84 -18.44 -0.19
CA TYR A 280 9.42 -18.11 -0.23
C TYR A 280 8.56 -19.36 -0.47
N ASP A 281 7.47 -19.48 0.31
CA ASP A 281 6.47 -20.56 0.12
C ASP A 281 5.32 -20.09 -0.77
N VAL A 282 4.99 -18.80 -0.70
CA VAL A 282 3.83 -18.20 -1.36
C VAL A 282 4.20 -16.84 -1.95
N ILE A 283 3.53 -16.51 -3.06
CA ILE A 283 3.53 -15.16 -3.63
C ILE A 283 2.11 -14.60 -3.60
N GLU A 284 1.96 -13.36 -3.17
CA GLU A 284 0.68 -12.67 -3.00
C GLU A 284 0.66 -11.31 -3.67
N LEU A 285 -0.52 -10.82 -3.94
CA LEU A 285 -0.75 -9.46 -4.47
C LEU A 285 -2.17 -9.00 -4.21
N ASP A 286 -2.37 -7.69 -4.16
CA ASP A 286 -3.68 -7.08 -4.21
C ASP A 286 -4.06 -6.62 -5.61
N VAL A 287 -5.33 -6.79 -5.95
CA VAL A 287 -5.89 -6.30 -7.21
C VAL A 287 -7.23 -5.60 -7.00
N ASP A 288 -7.39 -4.43 -7.62
CA ASP A 288 -8.68 -3.73 -7.69
C ASP A 288 -9.73 -4.65 -8.36
N SER A 289 -10.84 -4.92 -7.67
CA SER A 289 -11.93 -5.78 -8.18
C SER A 289 -12.56 -5.26 -9.48
N ASP A 290 -12.49 -3.93 -9.69
CA ASP A 290 -13.02 -3.23 -10.86
C ASP A 290 -11.91 -2.81 -11.85
N SER A 291 -10.73 -3.47 -11.79
CA SER A 291 -9.62 -3.12 -12.67
C SER A 291 -10.01 -3.19 -14.15
N PRO A 292 -9.94 -2.08 -14.90
CA PRO A 292 -10.34 -2.05 -16.31
C PRO A 292 -9.37 -2.82 -17.22
N THR A 293 -8.18 -3.15 -16.74
CA THR A 293 -7.11 -3.79 -17.52
C THR A 293 -7.29 -5.30 -17.67
N GLY A 294 -8.25 -5.90 -16.97
CA GLY A 294 -8.43 -7.35 -16.95
C GLY A 294 -7.32 -8.08 -16.19
N ALA A 295 -6.70 -7.41 -15.22
CA ALA A 295 -5.61 -7.94 -14.40
C ALA A 295 -5.99 -9.25 -13.68
N THR A 296 -7.23 -9.39 -13.22
CA THR A 296 -7.73 -10.62 -12.59
C THR A 296 -7.55 -11.84 -13.49
N ARG A 297 -7.87 -11.72 -14.81
CA ARG A 297 -7.68 -12.82 -15.77
C ARG A 297 -6.21 -13.17 -16.01
N LEU A 298 -5.31 -12.20 -15.86
CA LEU A 298 -3.86 -12.44 -15.91
C LEU A 298 -3.45 -13.31 -14.72
N TYR A 299 -3.87 -12.93 -13.50
CA TYR A 299 -3.51 -13.62 -12.28
C TYR A 299 -4.12 -15.04 -12.23
N ASP A 300 -5.37 -15.22 -12.65
CA ASP A 300 -6.00 -16.54 -12.75
C ASP A 300 -5.18 -17.48 -13.65
N ARG A 301 -4.73 -17.01 -14.83
CA ARG A 301 -3.90 -17.80 -15.76
C ARG A 301 -2.54 -18.17 -15.18
N LEU A 302 -2.01 -17.35 -14.28
CA LEU A 302 -0.75 -17.63 -13.58
C LEU A 302 -0.97 -18.45 -12.30
N GLY A 303 -2.20 -18.87 -12.01
CA GLY A 303 -2.52 -19.78 -10.91
C GLY A 303 -2.72 -19.11 -9.56
N PHE A 304 -2.95 -17.80 -9.53
CA PHE A 304 -3.33 -17.11 -8.30
C PHE A 304 -4.79 -17.42 -7.96
N ALA A 305 -5.08 -17.61 -6.69
CA ALA A 305 -6.40 -17.83 -6.14
C ALA A 305 -6.77 -16.73 -5.14
N HIS A 306 -8.06 -16.41 -5.08
CA HIS A 306 -8.60 -15.44 -4.14
C HIS A 306 -8.42 -15.91 -2.68
N LYS A 307 -7.97 -15.02 -1.80
CA LYS A 307 -7.83 -15.24 -0.35
C LYS A 307 -8.81 -14.38 0.45
N LYS A 308 -8.75 -13.06 0.30
CA LYS A 308 -9.52 -12.09 1.09
C LYS A 308 -9.98 -10.93 0.23
N THR A 309 -10.96 -10.18 0.70
CA THR A 309 -11.41 -8.93 0.06
C THR A 309 -11.54 -7.85 1.11
N TRP A 310 -10.91 -6.73 0.89
CA TRP A 310 -11.07 -5.52 1.72
C TRP A 310 -11.70 -4.37 0.98
N ALA A 311 -12.32 -3.49 1.75
CA ALA A 311 -12.95 -2.28 1.23
C ALA A 311 -12.05 -1.07 1.44
N THR A 312 -12.06 -0.15 0.48
CA THR A 312 -11.58 1.21 0.66
C THR A 312 -12.75 2.13 0.89
N MET A 313 -12.66 2.92 1.96
CA MET A 313 -13.65 3.91 2.35
C MET A 313 -13.21 5.29 1.90
N GLN A 314 -14.16 6.10 1.42
CA GLN A 314 -13.86 7.47 0.99
C GLN A 314 -15.00 8.41 1.34
N ARG A 315 -14.63 9.67 1.58
CA ARG A 315 -15.56 10.80 1.72
C ARG A 315 -14.91 12.06 1.13
N ALA A 316 -15.69 12.93 0.51
CA ALA A 316 -15.23 14.28 0.17
C ALA A 316 -14.94 15.08 1.45
N ALA A 317 -13.84 15.83 1.48
CA ALA A 317 -13.57 16.79 2.53
C ALA A 317 -14.66 17.88 2.52
N ARG A 318 -15.05 18.33 3.70
CA ARG A 318 -16.07 19.40 3.85
C ARG A 318 -15.43 20.76 3.99
#